data_8c5053644c9edf3bd8ae920c16830ad8
#
_entry.id   8c5053644c9edf3bd8ae920c16830ad8
#
_cell.length_a   1.000
_cell.length_b   1.000
_cell.length_c   1.000
_cell.angle_alpha   90.00
_cell.angle_beta   90.00
_cell.angle_gamma   90.00
#
_symmetry.space_group_name_H-M   'P 1'
#
loop_
_entity.id
_entity.type
_entity.pdbx_description
1 polymer ?
#
loop_
_entity_poly.entity_id
_entity_poly.type
_entity_poly.pdbx_seq_one_letter_code
_entity_poly.pdbx_strand_id
1 'polypeptide(L)'
;MILQVDSSITGENSVSRQLTAAIVERLQHANPSAQVTYRDVAAAPLPHFVIGEENESVEEFLKADTVVIGAPMYNFSLPSQLKAWIDQILVAGRTFRYTETGVVGLAGPKRIIVAVSRGGFYGSDTPMAAMEHLESYLRSVFAFIGLEPEFVIAEGVQLGPDHRVKAIESALNHISRLAA
;
A
#
# COMPACT_ATOMS: atom_id res chain seq x y z
N MET A 1 -7.60 -14.92 -0.96
CA MET A 1 -6.18 -14.73 -1.37
C MET A 1 -5.68 -13.38 -0.90
N ILE A 2 -4.48 -13.32 -0.35
CA ILE A 2 -3.80 -12.08 0.03
C ILE A 2 -2.76 -11.75 -1.03
N LEU A 3 -2.73 -10.53 -1.54
CA LEU A 3 -1.65 -10.00 -2.37
C LEU A 3 -0.81 -9.06 -1.48
N GLN A 4 0.46 -9.41 -1.26
CA GLN A 4 1.43 -8.54 -0.58
C GLN A 4 2.33 -7.87 -1.61
N VAL A 5 2.37 -6.52 -1.59
CA VAL A 5 3.17 -5.71 -2.50
C VAL A 5 4.15 -4.87 -1.69
N ASP A 6 5.45 -5.12 -1.84
CA ASP A 6 6.50 -4.33 -1.20
C ASP A 6 7.23 -3.45 -2.20
N SER A 7 7.50 -2.19 -1.81
CA SER A 7 8.10 -1.18 -2.70
C SER A 7 9.34 -0.49 -2.12
N SER A 8 9.79 -0.91 -0.94
CA SER A 8 10.95 -0.32 -0.28
C SER A 8 12.27 -0.78 -0.91
N ILE A 9 13.17 0.19 -1.17
CA ILE A 9 14.53 -0.08 -1.70
C ILE A 9 15.55 -0.39 -0.59
N THR A 10 15.15 -0.34 0.70
CA THR A 10 16.09 -0.51 1.83
C THR A 10 16.21 -1.96 2.32
N GLY A 11 15.63 -2.92 1.59
CA GLY A 11 15.76 -4.37 1.88
C GLY A 11 15.32 -4.72 3.30
N GLU A 12 16.14 -5.48 4.02
CA GLU A 12 15.87 -5.96 5.39
C GLU A 12 15.74 -4.83 6.43
N ASN A 13 16.32 -3.66 6.17
CA ASN A 13 16.21 -2.50 7.05
C ASN A 13 14.90 -1.72 6.90
N SER A 14 14.00 -2.18 6.03
CA SER A 14 12.76 -1.50 5.72
C SER A 14 11.72 -1.66 6.81
N VAL A 15 11.23 -0.54 7.34
CA VAL A 15 10.10 -0.54 8.28
C VAL A 15 8.81 -0.96 7.58
N SER A 16 8.51 -0.45 6.38
CA SER A 16 7.28 -0.81 5.68
C SER A 16 7.21 -2.32 5.36
N ARG A 17 8.34 -2.97 5.00
CA ARG A 17 8.39 -4.44 4.81
C ARG A 17 8.15 -5.20 6.12
N GLN A 18 8.71 -4.74 7.22
CA GLN A 18 8.46 -5.33 8.53
C GLN A 18 6.97 -5.26 8.89
N LEU A 19 6.33 -4.13 8.62
CA LEU A 19 4.91 -3.95 8.89
C LEU A 19 4.01 -4.79 7.95
N THR A 20 4.32 -4.88 6.66
CA THR A 20 3.55 -5.73 5.73
C THR A 20 3.63 -7.20 6.12
N ALA A 21 4.82 -7.69 6.51
CA ALA A 21 5.00 -9.04 7.01
C ALA A 21 4.13 -9.31 8.25
N ALA A 22 4.14 -8.40 9.24
CA ALA A 22 3.32 -8.53 10.44
C ALA A 22 1.81 -8.49 10.16
N ILE A 23 1.37 -7.68 9.18
CA ILE A 23 -0.04 -7.64 8.75
C ILE A 23 -0.44 -8.98 8.12
N VAL A 24 0.38 -9.50 7.20
CA VAL A 24 0.11 -10.77 6.52
C VAL A 24 0.10 -11.92 7.53
N GLU A 25 1.06 -11.97 8.45
CA GLU A 25 1.10 -12.97 9.51
C GLU A 25 -0.19 -12.95 10.34
N ARG A 26 -0.65 -11.76 10.77
CA ARG A 26 -1.91 -11.63 11.50
C ARG A 26 -3.12 -12.12 10.71
N LEU A 27 -3.21 -11.78 9.42
CA LEU A 27 -4.30 -12.23 8.55
C LEU A 27 -4.27 -13.76 8.36
N GLN A 28 -3.10 -14.37 8.23
CA GLN A 28 -2.94 -15.81 8.13
C GLN A 28 -3.24 -16.54 9.44
N HIS A 29 -2.93 -15.93 10.60
CA HIS A 29 -3.36 -16.47 11.89
C HIS A 29 -4.89 -16.58 12.00
N ALA A 30 -5.62 -15.63 11.47
CA ALA A 30 -7.09 -15.65 11.46
C ALA A 30 -7.66 -16.60 10.38
N ASN A 31 -6.97 -16.71 9.25
CA ASN A 31 -7.34 -17.64 8.16
C ASN A 31 -6.09 -18.41 7.67
N PRO A 32 -5.73 -19.55 8.31
CA PRO A 32 -4.55 -20.32 7.97
C PRO A 32 -4.55 -20.89 6.53
N SER A 33 -5.71 -20.97 5.88
CA SER A 33 -5.83 -21.42 4.50
C SER A 33 -5.63 -20.32 3.45
N ALA A 34 -5.48 -19.04 3.88
CA ALA A 34 -5.29 -17.92 2.98
C ALA A 34 -3.97 -18.06 2.20
N GLN A 35 -4.08 -18.15 0.90
CA GLN A 35 -2.91 -18.12 0.01
C GLN A 35 -2.37 -16.69 -0.07
N VAL A 36 -1.04 -16.58 -0.05
CA VAL A 36 -0.34 -15.30 -0.20
C VAL A 36 0.42 -15.29 -1.52
N THR A 37 0.15 -14.28 -2.34
CA THR A 37 0.97 -13.93 -3.49
C THR A 37 1.85 -12.75 -3.09
N TYR A 38 3.16 -12.85 -3.29
CA TYR A 38 4.13 -11.81 -2.94
C TYR A 38 4.72 -11.17 -4.20
N ARG A 39 4.70 -9.84 -4.23
CA ARG A 39 5.30 -9.03 -5.28
C ARG A 39 6.21 -7.97 -4.69
N ASP A 40 7.50 -8.04 -5.02
CA ASP A 40 8.49 -7.01 -4.67
C ASP A 40 8.75 -6.14 -5.89
N VAL A 41 8.08 -4.98 -5.95
CA VAL A 41 8.23 -4.06 -7.07
C VAL A 41 9.53 -3.24 -7.02
N ALA A 42 10.26 -3.28 -5.89
CA ALA A 42 11.59 -2.69 -5.81
C ALA A 42 12.67 -3.63 -6.35
N ALA A 43 12.57 -4.92 -6.06
CA ALA A 43 13.51 -5.93 -6.54
C ALA A 43 13.26 -6.32 -8.01
N ALA A 44 11.99 -6.36 -8.43
CA ALA A 44 11.56 -6.62 -9.80
C ALA A 44 10.66 -5.47 -10.32
N PRO A 45 11.24 -4.32 -10.70
CA PRO A 45 10.48 -3.17 -11.16
C PRO A 45 9.65 -3.48 -12.40
N LEU A 46 8.41 -3.02 -12.39
CA LEU A 46 7.52 -3.14 -13.55
C LEU A 46 7.88 -2.07 -14.60
N PRO A 47 7.69 -2.37 -15.90
CA PRO A 47 7.80 -1.36 -16.94
C PRO A 47 6.75 -0.26 -16.73
N HIS A 48 6.99 0.90 -17.35
CA HIS A 48 5.96 1.93 -17.39
C HIS A 48 4.71 1.41 -18.11
N PHE A 49 3.55 1.85 -17.63
CA PHE A 49 2.27 1.46 -18.20
C PHE A 49 2.15 1.88 -19.67
N VAL A 50 1.71 0.96 -20.53
CA VAL A 50 1.41 1.20 -21.94
C VAL A 50 -0.05 0.75 -22.18
N ILE A 51 -0.83 1.64 -22.81
CA ILE A 51 -2.25 1.35 -23.09
C ILE A 51 -2.36 0.18 -24.06
N GLY A 52 -3.19 -0.81 -23.73
CA GLY A 52 -3.48 -1.97 -24.56
C GLY A 52 -2.54 -3.15 -24.36
N GLU A 53 -1.53 -3.03 -23.54
CA GLU A 53 -0.71 -4.19 -23.15
C GLU A 53 -1.36 -4.95 -21.99
N GLU A 54 -1.37 -6.28 -22.08
CA GLU A 54 -1.76 -7.15 -20.98
C GLU A 54 -0.69 -7.13 -19.89
N ASN A 55 -1.10 -7.09 -18.63
CA ASN A 55 -0.19 -7.17 -17.52
C ASN A 55 -0.75 -8.09 -16.41
N GLU A 56 0.14 -8.81 -15.75
CA GLU A 56 -0.22 -9.72 -14.67
C GLU A 56 -0.70 -8.99 -13.41
N SER A 57 -0.27 -7.74 -13.20
CA SER A 57 -0.55 -6.98 -11.99
C SER A 57 -2.04 -6.74 -11.78
N VAL A 58 -2.78 -6.42 -12.86
CA VAL A 58 -4.23 -6.23 -12.78
C VAL A 58 -4.95 -7.55 -12.47
N GLU A 59 -4.47 -8.69 -13.02
CA GLU A 59 -5.06 -10.00 -12.75
C GLU A 59 -4.83 -10.43 -11.29
N GLU A 60 -3.62 -10.27 -10.77
CA GLU A 60 -3.31 -10.54 -9.36
C GLU A 60 -4.14 -9.65 -8.43
N PHE A 61 -4.22 -8.35 -8.74
CA PHE A 61 -5.01 -7.40 -7.99
C PHE A 61 -6.50 -7.78 -7.97
N LEU A 62 -7.08 -8.13 -9.12
CA LEU A 62 -8.49 -8.49 -9.21
C LEU A 62 -8.82 -9.81 -8.48
N LYS A 63 -7.90 -10.78 -8.45
CA LYS A 63 -8.06 -12.05 -7.76
C LYS A 63 -7.93 -11.94 -6.24
N ALA A 64 -7.25 -10.91 -5.73
CA ALA A 64 -7.04 -10.75 -4.30
C ALA A 64 -8.32 -10.31 -3.57
N ASP A 65 -8.60 -10.92 -2.41
CA ASP A 65 -9.62 -10.45 -1.46
C ASP A 65 -9.06 -9.34 -0.55
N THR A 66 -7.76 -9.47 -0.23
CA THR A 66 -7.03 -8.47 0.58
C THR A 66 -5.72 -8.13 -0.11
N VAL A 67 -5.40 -6.83 -0.19
CA VAL A 67 -4.13 -6.32 -0.71
C VAL A 67 -3.40 -5.58 0.41
N VAL A 68 -2.18 -6.02 0.71
CA VAL A 68 -1.30 -5.42 1.72
C VAL A 68 -0.15 -4.73 1.01
N ILE A 69 -0.02 -3.41 1.17
CA ILE A 69 0.93 -2.60 0.41
C ILE A 69 1.94 -1.96 1.36
N GLY A 70 3.23 -2.21 1.14
CA GLY A 70 4.32 -1.51 1.81
C GLY A 70 4.69 -0.24 1.04
N ALA A 71 4.42 0.92 1.64
CA ALA A 71 4.61 2.23 1.03
C ALA A 71 5.50 3.13 1.89
N PRO A 72 6.83 3.05 1.77
CA PRO A 72 7.71 4.04 2.39
C PRO A 72 7.54 5.39 1.70
N MET A 73 7.61 6.49 2.48
CA MET A 73 7.62 7.83 1.91
C MET A 73 9.03 8.17 1.42
N TYR A 74 9.17 8.41 0.14
CA TYR A 74 10.38 8.95 -0.49
C TYR A 74 10.06 10.29 -1.14
N ASN A 75 10.83 11.33 -0.78
CA ASN A 75 10.63 12.68 -1.32
C ASN A 75 9.15 13.13 -1.26
N PHE A 76 8.52 12.94 -0.08
CA PHE A 76 7.15 13.36 0.24
C PHE A 76 6.02 12.54 -0.45
N SER A 77 6.35 11.50 -1.22
CA SER A 77 5.36 10.70 -1.94
C SER A 77 5.73 9.20 -1.89
N LEU A 78 5.00 8.38 -2.66
CA LEU A 78 5.27 6.96 -2.79
C LEU A 78 6.47 6.69 -3.70
N PRO A 79 7.14 5.51 -3.59
CA PRO A 79 8.20 5.10 -4.50
C PRO A 79 7.70 5.04 -5.95
N SER A 80 8.57 5.39 -6.91
CA SER A 80 8.25 5.34 -8.33
C SER A 80 7.85 3.93 -8.81
N GLN A 81 8.44 2.89 -8.23
CA GLN A 81 8.09 1.49 -8.51
C GLN A 81 6.67 1.15 -8.07
N LEU A 82 6.22 1.69 -6.91
CA LEU A 82 4.84 1.53 -6.46
C LEU A 82 3.89 2.30 -7.37
N LYS A 83 4.28 3.50 -7.82
CA LYS A 83 3.50 4.26 -8.79
C LYS A 83 3.32 3.50 -10.11
N ALA A 84 4.38 2.86 -10.62
CA ALA A 84 4.30 2.03 -11.82
C ALA A 84 3.33 0.86 -11.65
N TRP A 85 3.34 0.19 -10.48
CA TRP A 85 2.38 -0.88 -10.17
C TRP A 85 0.94 -0.35 -10.11
N ILE A 86 0.72 0.81 -9.45
CA ILE A 86 -0.61 1.44 -9.39
C ILE A 86 -1.12 1.77 -10.79
N ASP A 87 -0.28 2.30 -11.67
CA ASP A 87 -0.69 2.61 -13.04
C ASP A 87 -1.12 1.36 -13.82
N GLN A 88 -0.51 0.21 -13.54
CA GLN A 88 -0.87 -1.05 -14.18
C GLN A 88 -2.14 -1.69 -13.65
N ILE A 89 -2.58 -1.37 -12.43
CA ILE A 89 -3.87 -1.86 -11.91
C ILE A 89 -5.05 -0.93 -12.22
N LEU A 90 -4.78 0.31 -12.63
CA LEU A 90 -5.80 1.29 -13.02
C LEU A 90 -6.15 1.14 -14.51
N VAL A 91 -6.96 0.14 -14.84
CA VAL A 91 -7.31 -0.22 -16.22
C VAL A 91 -8.79 0.03 -16.49
N ALA A 92 -9.07 0.91 -17.46
CA ALA A 92 -10.44 1.20 -17.89
C ALA A 92 -11.14 -0.06 -18.42
N GLY A 93 -12.38 -0.27 -17.98
CA GLY A 93 -13.14 -1.49 -18.27
C GLY A 93 -12.81 -2.69 -17.38
N ARG A 94 -11.75 -2.61 -16.54
CA ARG A 94 -11.34 -3.67 -15.62
C ARG A 94 -11.51 -3.26 -14.14
N THR A 95 -10.88 -2.18 -13.72
CA THR A 95 -10.94 -1.69 -12.33
C THR A 95 -11.79 -0.43 -12.18
N PHE A 96 -12.10 0.25 -13.26
CA PHE A 96 -13.03 1.36 -13.29
C PHE A 96 -13.65 1.54 -14.67
N ARG A 97 -14.72 2.34 -14.76
CA ARG A 97 -15.30 2.81 -16.04
C ARG A 97 -15.81 4.24 -15.92
N TYR A 98 -15.74 4.97 -17.01
CA TYR A 98 -16.42 6.27 -17.13
C TYR A 98 -17.90 6.08 -17.44
N THR A 99 -18.74 6.94 -16.88
CA THR A 99 -20.18 7.03 -17.14
C THR A 99 -20.56 8.49 -17.34
N GLU A 100 -21.77 8.75 -17.79
CA GLU A 100 -22.29 10.13 -17.94
C GLU A 100 -22.33 10.91 -16.63
N THR A 101 -22.41 10.24 -15.50
CA THR A 101 -22.50 10.84 -14.15
C THR A 101 -21.18 10.80 -13.38
N GLY A 102 -20.09 10.32 -13.99
CA GLY A 102 -18.76 10.25 -13.35
C GLY A 102 -18.10 8.89 -13.51
N VAL A 103 -17.26 8.52 -12.55
CA VAL A 103 -16.50 7.26 -12.57
C VAL A 103 -17.16 6.24 -11.63
N VAL A 104 -17.23 5.00 -12.10
CA VAL A 104 -17.67 3.84 -11.30
C VAL A 104 -16.49 2.89 -11.12
N GLY A 105 -16.14 2.59 -9.85
CA GLY A 105 -15.15 1.59 -9.52
C GLY A 105 -15.66 0.18 -9.81
N LEU A 106 -14.79 -0.67 -10.34
CA LEU A 106 -15.08 -2.04 -10.74
C LEU A 106 -14.18 -3.06 -10.04
N ALA A 107 -13.31 -2.61 -9.12
CA ALA A 107 -12.35 -3.47 -8.44
C ALA A 107 -13.01 -4.56 -7.55
N GLY A 108 -14.30 -4.43 -7.27
CA GLY A 108 -15.05 -5.36 -6.43
C GLY A 108 -14.81 -5.13 -4.93
N PRO A 109 -15.48 -5.87 -4.08
CA PRO A 109 -15.29 -5.78 -2.64
C PRO A 109 -13.96 -6.42 -2.26
N LYS A 110 -12.98 -5.61 -1.89
CA LYS A 110 -11.68 -6.07 -1.36
C LYS A 110 -11.15 -5.11 -0.30
N ARG A 111 -10.32 -5.64 0.56
CA ARG A 111 -9.68 -4.89 1.63
C ARG A 111 -8.32 -4.41 1.18
N ILE A 112 -8.03 -3.13 1.38
CA ILE A 112 -6.72 -2.53 1.11
C ILE A 112 -6.11 -2.08 2.43
N ILE A 113 -4.93 -2.60 2.78
CA ILE A 113 -4.18 -2.20 3.97
C ILE A 113 -2.82 -1.67 3.52
N VAL A 114 -2.52 -0.41 3.86
CA VAL A 114 -1.27 0.24 3.47
C VAL A 114 -0.39 0.45 4.70
N ALA A 115 0.77 -0.19 4.70
CA ALA A 115 1.82 -0.02 5.70
C ALA A 115 2.75 1.11 5.27
N VAL A 116 2.63 2.27 5.92
CA VAL A 116 3.39 3.47 5.61
C VAL A 116 4.55 3.64 6.58
N SER A 117 5.73 3.97 6.08
CA SER A 117 6.85 4.45 6.92
C SER A 117 7.31 5.84 6.46
N ARG A 118 7.49 6.76 7.42
CA ARG A 118 7.86 8.16 7.17
C ARG A 118 9.06 8.54 8.02
N GLY A 119 10.05 9.22 7.42
CA GLY A 119 11.26 9.64 8.12
C GLY A 119 10.99 10.66 9.23
N GLY A 120 10.10 11.61 9.00
CA GLY A 120 9.62 12.63 9.93
C GLY A 120 8.16 12.47 10.30
N PHE A 121 7.56 13.53 10.84
CA PHE A 121 6.13 13.63 11.18
C PHE A 121 5.40 14.46 10.14
N TYR A 122 4.36 13.88 9.51
CA TYR A 122 3.57 14.49 8.42
C TYR A 122 2.06 14.45 8.70
N GLY A 123 1.65 14.14 9.94
CA GLY A 123 0.25 14.16 10.33
C GLY A 123 -0.38 15.56 10.19
N SER A 124 -1.71 15.63 10.14
CA SER A 124 -2.49 16.86 9.89
C SER A 124 -2.23 18.00 10.87
N ASP A 125 -1.73 17.68 12.06
CA ASP A 125 -1.41 18.60 13.16
C ASP A 125 0.08 19.01 13.20
N THR A 126 0.87 18.61 12.21
CA THR A 126 2.30 18.91 12.12
C THR A 126 2.60 20.04 11.12
N PRO A 127 3.70 20.79 11.30
CA PRO A 127 4.13 21.80 10.33
C PRO A 127 4.41 21.24 8.92
N MET A 128 4.68 19.95 8.81
CA MET A 128 5.00 19.27 7.56
C MET A 128 3.78 18.67 6.86
N ALA A 129 2.58 18.86 7.39
CA ALA A 129 1.34 18.27 6.86
C ALA A 129 1.12 18.58 5.36
N ALA A 130 1.45 19.80 4.93
CA ALA A 130 1.32 20.21 3.52
C ALA A 130 2.25 19.47 2.55
N MET A 131 3.26 18.75 3.06
CA MET A 131 4.20 17.94 2.27
C MET A 131 3.80 16.46 2.21
N GLU A 132 2.66 16.10 2.80
CA GLU A 132 2.13 14.74 2.75
C GLU A 132 1.41 14.51 1.41
N HIS A 133 2.02 13.76 0.50
CA HIS A 133 1.46 13.43 -0.81
C HIS A 133 1.38 11.90 -1.06
N LEU A 134 1.66 11.08 -0.05
CA LEU A 134 1.59 9.63 -0.18
C LEU A 134 0.20 9.11 0.21
N GLU A 135 -0.25 9.41 1.43
CA GLU A 135 -1.53 8.94 1.94
C GLU A 135 -2.70 9.57 1.17
N SER A 136 -2.62 10.90 0.95
CA SER A 136 -3.63 11.65 0.19
C SER A 136 -3.78 11.13 -1.25
N TYR A 137 -2.67 10.80 -1.92
CA TYR A 137 -2.69 10.20 -3.24
C TYR A 137 -3.32 8.80 -3.23
N LEU A 138 -2.89 7.92 -2.30
CA LEU A 138 -3.41 6.55 -2.23
C LEU A 138 -4.90 6.52 -1.90
N ARG A 139 -5.39 7.40 -1.02
CA ARG A 139 -6.83 7.56 -0.77
C ARG A 139 -7.58 7.91 -2.05
N SER A 140 -7.09 8.88 -2.82
CA SER A 140 -7.72 9.31 -4.06
C SER A 140 -7.75 8.22 -5.10
N VAL A 141 -6.64 7.49 -5.30
CA VAL A 141 -6.51 6.43 -6.29
C VAL A 141 -7.41 5.24 -5.97
N PHE A 142 -7.43 4.78 -4.72
CA PHE A 142 -8.28 3.66 -4.34
C PHE A 142 -9.77 4.05 -4.34
N ALA A 143 -10.12 5.26 -3.89
CA ALA A 143 -11.49 5.77 -4.00
C ALA A 143 -11.97 5.83 -5.46
N PHE A 144 -11.09 6.18 -6.41
CA PHE A 144 -11.40 6.21 -7.83
C PHE A 144 -11.84 4.84 -8.39
N ILE A 145 -11.31 3.74 -7.84
CA ILE A 145 -11.71 2.37 -8.22
C ILE A 145 -12.74 1.75 -7.24
N GLY A 146 -13.31 2.57 -6.34
CA GLY A 146 -14.39 2.18 -5.43
C GLY A 146 -13.94 1.49 -4.14
N LEU A 147 -12.70 1.72 -3.70
CA LEU A 147 -12.12 1.11 -2.50
C LEU A 147 -11.68 2.18 -1.50
N GLU A 148 -11.71 1.83 -0.21
CA GLU A 148 -11.21 2.67 0.87
C GLU A 148 -10.02 1.99 1.57
N PRO A 149 -8.80 2.56 1.50
CA PRO A 149 -7.63 1.98 2.14
C PRO A 149 -7.58 2.26 3.65
N GLU A 150 -7.19 1.24 4.43
CA GLU A 150 -6.78 1.35 5.83
C GLU A 150 -5.28 1.63 5.89
N PHE A 151 -4.84 2.50 6.80
CA PHE A 151 -3.42 2.84 6.93
C PHE A 151 -2.86 2.41 8.28
N VAL A 152 -1.70 1.76 8.25
CA VAL A 152 -0.83 1.51 9.41
C VAL A 152 0.42 2.33 9.23
N ILE A 153 0.65 3.32 10.09
CA ILE A 153 1.68 4.34 9.88
C ILE A 153 2.73 4.27 10.97
N ALA A 154 4.02 4.23 10.57
CA ALA A 154 5.18 4.44 11.42
C ALA A 154 5.85 5.75 11.02
N GLU A 155 5.78 6.77 11.87
CA GLU A 155 6.37 8.10 11.64
C GLU A 155 7.62 8.36 12.49
N GLY A 156 8.50 9.23 12.01
CA GLY A 156 9.72 9.61 12.73
C GLY A 156 10.82 8.55 12.70
N VAL A 157 10.77 7.61 11.75
CA VAL A 157 11.71 6.47 11.71
C VAL A 157 13.16 6.87 11.42
N GLN A 158 13.43 8.12 11.02
CA GLN A 158 14.78 8.65 10.77
C GLN A 158 15.23 9.67 11.84
N LEU A 159 14.43 9.92 12.87
CA LEU A 159 14.75 10.90 13.92
C LEU A 159 15.66 10.32 15.03
N GLY A 160 16.14 9.10 14.86
CA GLY A 160 17.04 8.41 15.77
C GLY A 160 16.54 7.02 16.18
N PRO A 161 17.41 6.19 16.80
CA PRO A 161 17.09 4.81 17.13
C PRO A 161 15.85 4.66 18.01
N ASP A 162 15.73 5.48 19.06
CA ASP A 162 14.60 5.42 20.00
C ASP A 162 13.28 5.80 19.34
N HIS A 163 13.28 6.80 18.44
CA HIS A 163 12.11 7.17 17.67
C HIS A 163 11.68 6.06 16.74
N ARG A 164 12.64 5.43 16.07
CA ARG A 164 12.39 4.29 15.17
C ARG A 164 11.73 3.12 15.91
N VAL A 165 12.27 2.74 17.08
CA VAL A 165 11.71 1.65 17.89
C VAL A 165 10.26 1.97 18.29
N LYS A 166 10.03 3.15 18.87
CA LYS A 166 8.67 3.58 19.26
C LYS A 166 7.68 3.62 18.09
N ALA A 167 8.11 4.09 16.92
CA ALA A 167 7.27 4.14 15.73
C ALA A 167 6.85 2.72 15.28
N ILE A 168 7.79 1.78 15.27
CA ILE A 168 7.53 0.38 14.92
C ILE A 168 6.60 -0.27 15.97
N GLU A 169 6.88 -0.12 17.26
CA GLU A 169 6.04 -0.65 18.33
C GLU A 169 4.60 -0.12 18.26
N SER A 170 4.43 1.18 18.03
CA SER A 170 3.11 1.80 17.85
C SER A 170 2.37 1.20 16.66
N ALA A 171 3.05 1.03 15.53
CA ALA A 171 2.46 0.44 14.33
C ALA A 171 2.10 -1.05 14.54
N LEU A 172 2.95 -1.84 15.21
CA LEU A 172 2.67 -3.23 15.56
C LEU A 172 1.47 -3.36 16.51
N ASN A 173 1.35 -2.45 17.48
CA ASN A 173 0.18 -2.37 18.36
C ASN A 173 -1.09 -2.03 17.58
N HIS A 174 -1.01 -1.21 16.55
CA HIS A 174 -2.14 -0.98 15.64
C HIS A 174 -2.50 -2.26 14.87
N ILE A 175 -1.50 -2.94 14.28
CA ILE A 175 -1.68 -4.19 13.56
C ILE A 175 -2.39 -5.25 14.44
N SER A 176 -2.02 -5.35 15.72
CA SER A 176 -2.65 -6.32 16.63
C SER A 176 -4.16 -6.13 16.81
N ARG A 177 -4.69 -4.95 16.50
CA ARG A 177 -6.11 -4.58 16.62
C ARG A 177 -6.84 -4.57 15.27
N LEU A 178 -6.13 -4.74 14.15
CA LEU A 178 -6.78 -4.85 12.85
C LEU A 178 -7.81 -5.99 12.87
N ALA A 179 -8.97 -5.76 12.30
CA ALA A 179 -9.91 -6.84 12.04
C ALA A 179 -9.19 -7.92 11.21
N ALA A 180 -9.45 -9.15 11.52
CA ALA A 180 -8.82 -10.29 10.85
C ALA A 180 -9.83 -11.00 9.95
#